data_50ccdc9fafecc3eb6107a46615c275c0
#
_entry.id   50ccdc9fafecc3eb6107a46615c275c0
#
_cell.length_a   1.000
_cell.length_b   1.000
_cell.length_c   1.000
_cell.angle_alpha   90.00
_cell.angle_beta   90.00
_cell.angle_gamma   90.00
#
_symmetry.space_group_name_H-M   'P 1'
#
loop_
_entity.id
_entity.type
_entity.pdbx_description
1 polymer ?
#
loop_
_entity_poly.entity_id
_entity_poly.type
_entity_poly.pdbx_seq_one_letter_code
_entity_poly.pdbx_strand_id
1 'polypeptide(L)'
;MALLKRFSSLYFAVLFLGLIGFRPASGETLDEIHQKAVKEGGTLNFYGTLAQVNAEKILPVFEKRFPGIKINHVDATSDKLVARAVTEARGGKTLGDVLQIPLENVVQAHDQGLLLDTNLPESSDYPVGLKGSFWVASDLQYFIAAWNTNQVKKEEEPKTYDDFLNPRWKGRLIAEPRDLEMLLAFAKYRFKSDEKAIEFWKKIAAQNVEFHKGHSQLAELLVAGQAAACLTCYSHHYPSRIKKGAPVNYMLSEGVASINGTAIFKGAPHPNTALLFARWIGGLEGQKVMAQGGRNPAHPKVEPVEKTRTAKTYFITASDLKEFPKYDKIWKEIFKLR
;
A
#
# COMPACT_ATOMS: atom_id res chain seq x y z
N MET A 1 -1.64 -11.82 84.53
CA MET A 1 -1.71 -12.90 83.53
C MET A 1 -2.01 -12.26 82.19
N ALA A 2 -0.98 -12.10 81.38
CA ALA A 2 -1.02 -11.41 80.09
C ALA A 2 -0.92 -12.44 78.95
N LEU A 3 -1.92 -12.52 78.05
CA LEU A 3 -1.84 -13.33 76.84
C LEU A 3 -1.38 -12.44 75.67
N LEU A 4 -0.18 -12.75 75.16
CA LEU A 4 0.35 -12.19 73.94
C LEU A 4 -0.39 -12.82 72.75
N LYS A 5 -1.04 -11.98 71.92
CA LYS A 5 -1.46 -12.35 70.55
C LYS A 5 -0.37 -11.96 69.56
N ARG A 6 0.22 -12.96 68.89
CA ARG A 6 1.10 -12.79 67.72
C ARG A 6 0.26 -12.48 66.50
N PHE A 7 0.49 -11.29 65.88
CA PHE A 7 0.01 -11.00 64.55
C PHE A 7 1.08 -11.42 63.52
N SER A 8 0.70 -12.37 62.67
CA SER A 8 1.49 -12.79 61.53
C SER A 8 1.19 -11.83 60.37
N SER A 9 2.16 -11.01 59.97
CA SER A 9 2.07 -10.15 58.76
C SER A 9 2.40 -10.96 57.53
N LEU A 10 1.38 -11.25 56.70
CA LEU A 10 1.52 -11.79 55.35
C LEU A 10 1.91 -10.61 54.44
N TYR A 11 3.14 -10.58 53.95
CA TYR A 11 3.56 -9.67 52.89
C TYR A 11 3.04 -10.23 51.52
N PHE A 12 2.04 -9.56 50.96
CA PHE A 12 1.65 -9.75 49.59
C PHE A 12 2.64 -9.02 48.70
N ALA A 13 3.57 -9.74 48.07
CA ALA A 13 4.40 -9.20 47.01
C ALA A 13 3.58 -9.02 45.76
N VAL A 14 3.07 -7.83 45.47
CA VAL A 14 2.49 -7.46 44.19
C VAL A 14 3.63 -7.34 43.17
N LEU A 15 3.78 -8.35 42.34
CA LEU A 15 4.64 -8.29 41.16
C LEU A 15 4.02 -7.27 40.18
N PHE A 16 4.54 -6.05 40.18
CA PHE A 16 4.32 -5.09 39.11
C PHE A 16 5.08 -5.60 37.88
N LEU A 17 4.43 -6.32 36.99
CA LEU A 17 4.91 -6.48 35.61
C LEU A 17 4.81 -5.11 34.95
N GLY A 18 5.92 -4.40 34.98
CA GLY A 18 6.06 -3.16 34.22
C GLY A 18 5.92 -3.48 32.73
N LEU A 19 4.84 -3.04 32.14
CA LEU A 19 4.74 -2.87 30.70
C LEU A 19 5.88 -1.90 30.31
N ILE A 20 7.02 -2.45 29.90
CA ILE A 20 8.10 -1.68 29.28
C ILE A 20 7.52 -1.21 27.95
N GLY A 21 6.93 -0.03 27.96
CA GLY A 21 6.48 0.65 26.75
C GLY A 21 7.70 0.82 25.84
N PHE A 22 7.68 0.14 24.69
CA PHE A 22 8.67 0.30 23.66
C PHE A 22 8.65 1.76 23.18
N ARG A 23 9.62 2.56 23.64
CA ARG A 23 9.92 3.89 23.11
C ARG A 23 11.13 3.71 22.20
N PRO A 24 10.98 3.83 20.87
CA PRO A 24 12.15 3.88 20.01
C PRO A 24 12.98 5.11 20.42
N ALA A 25 14.22 4.88 20.85
CA ALA A 25 15.14 5.96 21.09
C ALA A 25 15.43 6.65 19.76
N SER A 26 15.18 7.95 19.66
CA SER A 26 15.31 8.78 18.45
C SER A 26 16.75 8.97 17.96
N GLY A 27 17.66 8.02 18.24
CA GLY A 27 19.07 8.06 17.90
C GLY A 27 19.70 6.73 17.50
N GLU A 28 18.99 5.59 17.61
CA GLU A 28 19.59 4.29 17.26
C GLU A 28 19.79 4.15 15.75
N THR A 29 20.94 3.62 15.35
CA THR A 29 21.25 3.27 13.96
C THR A 29 20.58 1.97 13.54
N LEU A 30 20.44 1.73 12.23
CA LEU A 30 19.91 0.45 11.72
C LEU A 30 20.77 -0.75 12.18
N ASP A 31 22.09 -0.57 12.29
CA ASP A 31 22.99 -1.64 12.70
C ASP A 31 22.84 -2.00 14.21
N GLU A 32 22.57 -1.02 15.07
CA GLU A 32 22.25 -1.27 16.49
C GLU A 32 20.90 -2.00 16.63
N ILE A 33 19.88 -1.60 15.87
CA ILE A 33 18.58 -2.28 15.87
C ILE A 33 18.74 -3.70 15.30
N HIS A 34 19.55 -3.89 14.26
CA HIS A 34 19.84 -5.21 13.70
C HIS A 34 20.41 -6.18 14.75
N GLN A 35 21.35 -5.71 15.58
CA GLN A 35 21.89 -6.55 16.66
C GLN A 35 20.82 -6.98 17.67
N LYS A 36 19.85 -6.10 17.97
CA LYS A 36 18.70 -6.43 18.83
C LYS A 36 17.74 -7.40 18.13
N ALA A 37 17.47 -7.19 16.85
CA ALA A 37 16.63 -8.05 16.04
C ALA A 37 17.17 -9.49 15.94
N VAL A 38 18.47 -9.66 15.77
CA VAL A 38 19.11 -11.00 15.78
C VAL A 38 18.97 -11.65 17.16
N LYS A 39 19.14 -10.90 18.26
CA LYS A 39 18.99 -11.42 19.63
C LYS A 39 17.56 -11.87 19.95
N GLU A 40 16.54 -11.27 19.35
CA GLU A 40 15.13 -11.67 19.53
C GLU A 40 14.70 -12.83 18.59
N GLY A 41 15.63 -13.39 17.81
CA GLY A 41 15.37 -14.56 16.97
C GLY A 41 15.41 -14.31 15.47
N GLY A 42 15.60 -13.05 15.03
CA GLY A 42 15.83 -12.71 13.62
C GLY A 42 14.70 -13.06 12.67
N THR A 43 13.45 -13.08 13.15
CA THR A 43 12.29 -13.39 12.31
C THR A 43 11.48 -12.12 12.06
N LEU A 44 10.96 -11.96 10.82
CA LEU A 44 10.00 -10.93 10.43
C LEU A 44 8.76 -11.60 9.84
N ASN A 45 7.62 -11.48 10.47
CA ASN A 45 6.33 -11.87 9.91
C ASN A 45 5.73 -10.66 9.16
N PHE A 46 5.95 -10.60 7.86
CA PHE A 46 5.57 -9.49 7.00
C PHE A 46 4.23 -9.77 6.33
N TYR A 47 3.21 -8.98 6.68
CA TYR A 47 1.89 -9.01 6.06
C TYR A 47 1.82 -7.91 5.00
N GLY A 48 1.75 -8.28 3.73
CA GLY A 48 1.82 -7.27 2.67
C GLY A 48 1.10 -7.66 1.38
N THR A 49 0.70 -6.64 0.63
CA THR A 49 0.15 -6.78 -0.73
C THR A 49 1.24 -6.72 -1.80
N LEU A 50 2.50 -6.89 -1.40
CA LEU A 50 3.63 -6.96 -2.32
C LEU A 50 3.59 -8.28 -3.06
N ALA A 51 3.13 -8.26 -4.33
CA ALA A 51 3.02 -9.47 -5.13
C ALA A 51 4.34 -10.26 -5.18
N GLN A 52 4.25 -11.59 -5.19
CA GLN A 52 5.39 -12.51 -5.09
C GLN A 52 6.54 -12.15 -6.04
N VAL A 53 6.24 -11.80 -7.30
CA VAL A 53 7.23 -11.39 -8.31
C VAL A 53 8.07 -10.17 -7.91
N ASN A 54 7.52 -9.28 -7.07
CA ASN A 54 8.23 -8.13 -6.54
C ASN A 54 8.90 -8.47 -5.21
N ALA A 55 8.24 -9.25 -4.36
CA ALA A 55 8.77 -9.71 -3.08
C ALA A 55 10.12 -10.45 -3.26
N GLU A 56 10.20 -11.34 -4.25
CA GLU A 56 11.42 -12.08 -4.60
C GLU A 56 12.61 -11.20 -5.02
N LYS A 57 12.35 -9.96 -5.46
CA LYS A 57 13.40 -9.00 -5.82
C LYS A 57 13.80 -8.08 -4.66
N ILE A 58 12.89 -7.82 -3.74
CA ILE A 58 13.03 -6.79 -2.71
C ILE A 58 13.43 -7.40 -1.37
N LEU A 59 12.71 -8.43 -0.90
CA LEU A 59 12.89 -8.97 0.43
C LEU A 59 14.26 -9.65 0.63
N PRO A 60 14.82 -10.40 -0.33
CA PRO A 60 16.17 -10.95 -0.19
C PRO A 60 17.28 -9.90 -0.06
N VAL A 61 17.07 -8.67 -0.56
CA VAL A 61 18.04 -7.59 -0.40
C VAL A 61 18.10 -7.13 1.05
N PHE A 62 16.95 -7.07 1.74
CA PHE A 62 16.88 -6.82 3.18
C PHE A 62 17.59 -7.93 3.98
N GLU A 63 17.28 -9.21 3.71
CA GLU A 63 17.93 -10.33 4.40
C GLU A 63 19.45 -10.35 4.19
N LYS A 64 19.91 -9.99 2.99
CA LYS A 64 21.35 -9.86 2.68
C LYS A 64 21.99 -8.69 3.42
N ARG A 65 21.29 -7.55 3.55
CA ARG A 65 21.76 -6.36 4.27
C ARG A 65 21.86 -6.61 5.77
N PHE A 66 20.95 -7.43 6.31
CA PHE A 66 20.83 -7.74 7.73
C PHE A 66 20.93 -9.26 7.98
N PRO A 67 22.17 -9.83 7.95
CA PRO A 67 22.35 -11.27 8.14
C PRO A 67 21.77 -11.77 9.47
N GLY A 68 21.19 -12.96 9.45
CA GLY A 68 20.49 -13.53 10.60
C GLY A 68 19.02 -13.17 10.68
N ILE A 69 18.51 -12.30 9.79
CA ILE A 69 17.08 -12.03 9.65
C ILE A 69 16.47 -12.92 8.56
N LYS A 70 15.27 -13.45 8.82
CA LYS A 70 14.44 -14.20 7.88
C LYS A 70 13.04 -13.63 7.80
N ILE A 71 12.53 -13.47 6.58
CA ILE A 71 11.21 -12.91 6.33
C ILE A 71 10.20 -14.01 6.00
N ASN A 72 9.14 -14.09 6.79
CA ASN A 72 7.95 -14.88 6.50
C ASN A 72 6.93 -13.94 5.85
N HIS A 73 6.83 -13.96 4.53
CA HIS A 73 5.90 -13.11 3.78
C HIS A 73 4.54 -13.77 3.66
N VAL A 74 3.51 -13.07 4.12
CA VAL A 74 2.10 -13.42 3.92
C VAL A 74 1.53 -12.49 2.87
N ASP A 75 1.50 -12.95 1.61
CA ASP A 75 0.88 -12.25 0.48
C ASP A 75 -0.62 -12.56 0.42
N ALA A 76 -1.43 -11.52 0.56
CA ALA A 76 -2.88 -11.59 0.38
C ALA A 76 -3.44 -10.20 0.02
N THR A 77 -4.73 -10.14 -0.33
CA THR A 77 -5.42 -8.85 -0.50
C THR A 77 -5.54 -8.10 0.83
N SER A 78 -5.55 -6.77 0.77
CA SER A 78 -5.54 -5.91 1.97
C SER A 78 -6.68 -6.23 2.95
N ASP A 79 -7.89 -6.47 2.44
CA ASP A 79 -9.06 -6.86 3.22
C ASP A 79 -8.84 -8.17 4.00
N LYS A 80 -8.22 -9.18 3.38
CA LYS A 80 -7.88 -10.46 4.03
C LYS A 80 -6.80 -10.28 5.10
N LEU A 81 -5.79 -9.46 4.85
CA LEU A 81 -4.72 -9.17 5.82
C LEU A 81 -5.27 -8.44 7.05
N VAL A 82 -6.14 -7.45 6.87
CA VAL A 82 -6.80 -6.74 7.98
C VAL A 82 -7.72 -7.70 8.75
N ALA A 83 -8.55 -8.49 8.07
CA ALA A 83 -9.44 -9.46 8.72
C ALA A 83 -8.65 -10.51 9.54
N ARG A 84 -7.51 -10.97 9.01
CA ARG A 84 -6.60 -11.87 9.72
C ARG A 84 -6.06 -11.21 10.99
N ALA A 85 -5.53 -10.00 10.89
CA ALA A 85 -4.99 -9.26 12.04
C ALA A 85 -6.05 -9.01 13.12
N VAL A 86 -7.29 -8.68 12.73
CA VAL A 86 -8.43 -8.55 13.65
C VAL A 86 -8.73 -9.86 14.36
N THR A 87 -8.72 -10.98 13.63
CA THR A 87 -8.99 -12.31 14.20
C THR A 87 -7.91 -12.71 15.20
N GLU A 88 -6.64 -12.48 14.86
CA GLU A 88 -5.50 -12.73 15.74
C GLU A 88 -5.59 -11.90 17.02
N ALA A 89 -5.86 -10.60 16.90
CA ALA A 89 -6.01 -9.69 18.05
C ALA A 89 -7.18 -10.08 18.96
N ARG A 90 -8.32 -10.49 18.40
CA ARG A 90 -9.46 -11.02 19.17
C ARG A 90 -9.13 -12.31 19.90
N GLY A 91 -8.25 -13.14 19.33
CA GLY A 91 -7.69 -14.32 19.98
C GLY A 91 -6.62 -14.00 21.04
N GLY A 92 -6.34 -12.71 21.31
CA GLY A 92 -5.34 -12.27 22.29
C GLY A 92 -3.88 -12.47 21.82
N LYS A 93 -3.65 -12.68 20.52
CA LYS A 93 -2.30 -12.98 20.00
C LYS A 93 -2.06 -12.29 18.66
N THR A 94 -1.12 -11.38 18.61
CA THR A 94 -0.61 -10.81 17.35
C THR A 94 0.45 -11.73 16.77
N LEU A 95 0.34 -12.10 15.50
CA LEU A 95 1.30 -12.95 14.79
C LEU A 95 2.13 -12.18 13.76
N GLY A 96 1.58 -11.10 13.20
CA GLY A 96 2.29 -10.20 12.28
C GLY A 96 3.22 -9.24 13.02
N ASP A 97 4.34 -8.88 12.37
CA ASP A 97 5.26 -7.86 12.85
C ASP A 97 5.03 -6.53 12.12
N VAL A 98 4.91 -6.58 10.79
CA VAL A 98 4.74 -5.42 9.92
C VAL A 98 3.57 -5.63 8.98
N LEU A 99 2.82 -4.55 8.73
CA LEU A 99 1.74 -4.46 7.76
C LEU A 99 2.13 -3.47 6.64
N GLN A 100 2.11 -3.92 5.37
CA GLN A 100 2.33 -3.06 4.19
C GLN A 100 1.18 -3.24 3.19
N ILE A 101 0.26 -2.30 3.17
CA ILE A 101 -0.97 -2.35 2.37
C ILE A 101 -1.36 -0.93 1.93
N PRO A 102 -2.38 -0.76 1.05
CA PRO A 102 -2.95 0.54 0.74
C PRO A 102 -3.32 1.32 2.00
N LEU A 103 -3.05 2.63 1.98
CA LEU A 103 -3.10 3.49 3.17
C LEU A 103 -4.48 3.52 3.84
N GLU A 104 -5.56 3.44 3.07
CA GLU A 104 -6.92 3.38 3.62
C GLU A 104 -7.11 2.17 4.56
N ASN A 105 -6.52 1.03 4.19
CA ASN A 105 -6.57 -0.17 5.03
C ASN A 105 -5.58 -0.09 6.21
N VAL A 106 -4.46 0.62 6.07
CA VAL A 106 -3.56 0.93 7.20
C VAL A 106 -4.29 1.79 8.23
N VAL A 107 -4.98 2.85 7.79
CA VAL A 107 -5.80 3.70 8.68
C VAL A 107 -6.91 2.90 9.34
N GLN A 108 -7.63 2.07 8.58
CA GLN A 108 -8.65 1.17 9.12
C GLN A 108 -8.09 0.24 10.21
N ALA A 109 -6.91 -0.33 10.01
CA ALA A 109 -6.26 -1.19 11.00
C ALA A 109 -5.83 -0.40 12.25
N HIS A 110 -5.36 0.83 12.08
CA HIS A 110 -5.01 1.71 13.19
C HIS A 110 -6.24 2.10 14.03
N ASP A 111 -7.35 2.46 13.39
CA ASP A 111 -8.61 2.82 14.05
C ASP A 111 -9.18 1.65 14.87
N GLN A 112 -8.84 0.41 14.51
CA GLN A 112 -9.16 -0.79 15.27
C GLN A 112 -8.16 -1.11 16.39
N GLY A 113 -7.17 -0.23 16.62
CA GLY A 113 -6.16 -0.36 17.67
C GLY A 113 -5.09 -1.43 17.41
N LEU A 114 -4.93 -1.87 16.14
CA LEU A 114 -4.00 -2.94 15.76
C LEU A 114 -2.57 -2.47 15.54
N LEU A 115 -2.35 -1.17 15.32
CA LEU A 115 -1.05 -0.62 14.93
C LEU A 115 -0.44 0.23 16.03
N LEU A 116 0.88 0.34 16.02
CA LEU A 116 1.70 1.06 16.98
C LEU A 116 2.05 2.46 16.46
N ASP A 117 1.86 3.50 17.28
CA ASP A 117 2.40 4.83 17.00
C ASP A 117 3.92 4.82 17.21
N THR A 118 4.69 4.96 16.13
CA THR A 118 6.15 4.80 16.13
C THR A 118 6.93 6.07 15.83
N ASN A 119 6.36 7.01 15.08
CA ASN A 119 7.04 8.24 14.65
C ASN A 119 8.46 7.97 14.13
N LEU A 120 8.58 7.17 13.08
CA LEU A 120 9.87 6.75 12.51
C LEU A 120 10.74 7.96 12.14
N PRO A 121 12.04 7.97 12.48
CA PRO A 121 12.95 9.09 12.17
C PRO A 121 13.01 9.40 10.67
N GLU A 122 12.98 8.38 9.82
CA GLU A 122 13.02 8.49 8.36
C GLU A 122 11.82 9.27 7.80
N SER A 123 10.70 9.31 8.53
CA SER A 123 9.52 10.08 8.12
C SER A 123 9.79 11.59 8.06
N SER A 124 10.86 12.11 8.68
CA SER A 124 11.25 13.53 8.59
C SER A 124 11.54 13.95 7.15
N ASP A 125 12.05 13.06 6.32
CA ASP A 125 12.37 13.34 4.91
C ASP A 125 11.14 13.39 4.00
N TYR A 126 9.98 12.90 4.48
CA TYR A 126 8.75 12.82 3.68
C TYR A 126 7.89 14.09 3.81
N PRO A 127 7.24 14.53 2.72
CA PRO A 127 6.22 15.57 2.79
C PRO A 127 5.04 15.13 3.66
N VAL A 128 4.28 16.09 4.17
CA VAL A 128 3.16 15.84 5.13
C VAL A 128 2.16 14.80 4.66
N GLY A 129 1.90 14.70 3.36
CA GLY A 129 0.93 13.73 2.81
C GLY A 129 1.44 12.29 2.72
N LEU A 130 2.74 12.04 2.94
CA LEU A 130 3.38 10.72 2.77
C LEU A 130 3.86 10.08 4.07
N LYS A 131 3.42 10.59 5.20
CA LYS A 131 3.77 10.11 6.54
C LYS A 131 2.66 10.32 7.56
N GLY A 132 2.68 9.54 8.62
CA GLY A 132 1.85 9.69 9.81
C GLY A 132 2.59 9.25 11.06
N SER A 133 1.95 9.35 12.23
CA SER A 133 2.54 8.90 13.51
C SER A 133 2.73 7.39 13.58
N PHE A 134 1.95 6.62 12.84
CA PHE A 134 1.92 5.14 12.87
C PHE A 134 2.29 4.48 11.54
N TRP A 135 2.65 5.24 10.51
CA TRP A 135 3.00 4.71 9.19
C TRP A 135 3.99 5.60 8.45
N VAL A 136 4.67 5.01 7.48
CA VAL A 136 5.48 5.70 6.49
C VAL A 136 5.12 5.15 5.10
N ALA A 137 5.14 6.01 4.07
CA ALA A 137 4.91 5.57 2.71
C ALA A 137 6.05 4.66 2.23
N SER A 138 5.72 3.45 1.80
CA SER A 138 6.68 2.50 1.22
C SER A 138 6.81 2.64 -0.28
N ASP A 139 5.70 2.87 -0.97
CA ASP A 139 5.67 3.12 -2.41
C ASP A 139 4.38 3.82 -2.84
N LEU A 140 4.38 4.33 -4.06
CA LEU A 140 3.24 4.98 -4.68
C LEU A 140 2.66 4.10 -5.79
N GLN A 141 1.35 4.01 -5.85
CA GLN A 141 0.63 3.34 -6.92
C GLN A 141 0.05 4.38 -7.86
N TYR A 142 0.47 4.36 -9.13
CA TYR A 142 -0.05 5.24 -10.16
C TYR A 142 -1.09 4.50 -10.98
N PHE A 143 -2.35 4.88 -10.84
CA PHE A 143 -3.45 4.43 -11.68
C PHE A 143 -3.40 5.21 -12.99
N ILE A 144 -3.32 4.49 -14.08
CA ILE A 144 -3.22 5.04 -15.43
C ILE A 144 -4.10 4.24 -16.40
N ALA A 145 -4.40 4.82 -17.53
CA ALA A 145 -4.93 4.04 -18.65
C ALA A 145 -3.79 3.36 -19.42
N ALA A 146 -4.04 2.15 -19.89
CA ALA A 146 -3.15 1.39 -20.74
C ALA A 146 -3.94 0.73 -21.88
N TRP A 147 -3.29 0.39 -22.99
CA TRP A 147 -3.94 -0.19 -24.16
C TRP A 147 -3.08 -1.24 -24.87
N ASN A 148 -3.75 -2.13 -25.60
CA ASN A 148 -3.09 -3.10 -26.44
C ASN A 148 -2.80 -2.48 -27.82
N THR A 149 -1.54 -2.43 -28.22
CA THR A 149 -1.10 -1.77 -29.47
C THR A 149 -1.45 -2.53 -30.74
N ASN A 150 -1.87 -3.81 -30.65
CA ASN A 150 -2.44 -4.55 -31.78
C ASN A 150 -3.90 -4.17 -32.04
N GLN A 151 -4.60 -3.57 -31.05
CA GLN A 151 -6.01 -3.19 -31.15
C GLN A 151 -6.24 -1.68 -31.22
N VAL A 152 -5.26 -0.89 -30.79
CA VAL A 152 -5.29 0.58 -30.76
C VAL A 152 -4.14 1.08 -31.60
N LYS A 153 -4.46 1.65 -32.76
CA LYS A 153 -3.44 2.23 -33.66
C LYS A 153 -2.78 3.44 -33.01
N LYS A 154 -1.56 3.74 -33.44
CA LYS A 154 -0.76 4.83 -32.87
C LYS A 154 -1.44 6.20 -32.92
N GLU A 155 -2.13 6.51 -34.00
CA GLU A 155 -2.92 7.72 -34.20
C GLU A 155 -4.17 7.79 -33.32
N GLU A 156 -4.61 6.64 -32.79
CA GLU A 156 -5.78 6.49 -31.93
C GLU A 156 -5.43 6.37 -30.45
N GLU A 157 -4.13 6.38 -30.09
CA GLU A 157 -3.69 6.26 -28.71
C GLU A 157 -4.29 7.38 -27.84
N PRO A 158 -4.91 7.03 -26.69
CA PRO A 158 -5.51 8.03 -25.83
C PRO A 158 -4.43 8.89 -25.16
N LYS A 159 -4.65 10.20 -25.11
CA LYS A 159 -3.76 11.18 -24.49
C LYS A 159 -4.24 11.63 -23.12
N THR A 160 -5.55 11.59 -22.91
CA THR A 160 -6.21 11.95 -21.65
C THR A 160 -7.37 11.00 -21.39
N TYR A 161 -7.92 11.04 -20.18
CA TYR A 161 -9.11 10.25 -19.86
C TYR A 161 -10.36 10.68 -20.65
N ASP A 162 -10.40 11.92 -21.17
CA ASP A 162 -11.52 12.38 -22.00
C ASP A 162 -11.63 11.62 -23.33
N ASP A 163 -10.51 11.10 -23.85
CA ASP A 163 -10.50 10.31 -25.08
C ASP A 163 -11.30 9.01 -24.97
N PHE A 164 -11.48 8.49 -23.75
CA PHE A 164 -12.32 7.31 -23.49
C PHE A 164 -13.82 7.59 -23.52
N LEU A 165 -14.24 8.83 -23.66
CA LEU A 165 -15.64 9.18 -23.93
C LEU A 165 -16.05 8.91 -25.37
N ASN A 166 -15.10 8.66 -26.27
CA ASN A 166 -15.39 8.36 -27.66
C ASN A 166 -16.11 7.00 -27.79
N PRO A 167 -17.23 6.89 -28.55
CA PRO A 167 -18.00 5.64 -28.71
C PRO A 167 -17.21 4.44 -29.24
N ARG A 168 -16.05 4.65 -29.87
CA ARG A 168 -15.16 3.57 -30.34
C ARG A 168 -14.70 2.62 -29.22
N TRP A 169 -14.75 3.08 -27.97
CA TRP A 169 -14.35 2.30 -26.80
C TRP A 169 -15.44 1.38 -26.25
N LYS A 170 -16.66 1.49 -26.76
CA LYS A 170 -17.79 0.74 -26.23
C LYS A 170 -17.58 -0.78 -26.27
N GLY A 171 -17.64 -1.43 -25.11
CA GLY A 171 -17.42 -2.87 -24.95
C GLY A 171 -15.96 -3.30 -25.11
N ARG A 172 -15.01 -2.37 -25.04
CA ARG A 172 -13.57 -2.64 -25.25
C ARG A 172 -12.70 -2.26 -24.07
N LEU A 173 -13.34 -1.85 -22.95
CA LEU A 173 -12.67 -1.32 -21.75
C LEU A 173 -12.75 -2.30 -20.60
N ILE A 174 -11.65 -2.43 -19.86
CA ILE A 174 -11.61 -3.15 -18.57
C ILE A 174 -11.17 -2.21 -17.43
N ALA A 175 -11.60 -2.53 -16.20
CA ALA A 175 -11.20 -1.82 -14.99
C ALA A 175 -11.24 -2.74 -13.76
N GLU A 176 -10.68 -2.30 -12.66
CA GLU A 176 -10.79 -2.95 -11.35
C GLU A 176 -11.99 -2.39 -10.58
N PRO A 177 -12.86 -3.25 -10.00
CA PRO A 177 -14.11 -2.78 -9.42
C PRO A 177 -13.96 -1.94 -8.15
N ARG A 178 -12.83 -1.96 -7.48
CA ARG A 178 -12.59 -1.27 -6.21
C ARG A 178 -11.87 0.08 -6.35
N ASP A 179 -11.53 0.51 -7.58
CA ASP A 179 -10.71 1.69 -7.83
C ASP A 179 -11.52 3.01 -7.72
N LEU A 180 -12.24 3.19 -6.61
CA LEU A 180 -12.97 4.41 -6.28
C LEU A 180 -12.08 5.65 -6.24
N GLU A 181 -10.77 5.45 -6.04
CA GLU A 181 -9.75 6.49 -6.08
C GLU A 181 -9.80 7.32 -7.36
N MET A 182 -10.16 6.71 -8.46
CA MET A 182 -10.32 7.41 -9.73
C MET A 182 -11.44 8.44 -9.68
N LEU A 183 -12.60 8.08 -9.12
CA LEU A 183 -13.73 8.99 -8.96
C LEU A 183 -13.38 10.11 -7.95
N LEU A 184 -12.83 9.75 -6.79
CA LEU A 184 -12.45 10.70 -5.75
C LEU A 184 -11.43 11.71 -6.28
N ALA A 185 -10.36 11.24 -6.92
CA ALA A 185 -9.33 12.13 -7.47
C ALA A 185 -9.86 13.05 -8.57
N PHE A 186 -10.77 12.54 -9.40
CA PHE A 186 -11.42 13.36 -10.43
C PHE A 186 -12.33 14.42 -9.82
N ALA A 187 -13.09 14.07 -8.78
CA ALA A 187 -13.95 15.02 -8.07
C ALA A 187 -13.15 16.12 -7.38
N LYS A 188 -12.10 15.76 -6.64
CA LYS A 188 -11.35 16.73 -5.82
C LYS A 188 -10.29 17.51 -6.60
N TYR A 189 -9.61 16.88 -7.52
CA TYR A 189 -8.39 17.43 -8.11
C TYR A 189 -8.50 17.73 -9.61
N ARG A 190 -9.21 16.88 -10.39
CA ARG A 190 -9.35 17.08 -11.82
C ARG A 190 -10.43 18.09 -12.17
N PHE A 191 -11.65 17.89 -11.68
CA PHE A 191 -12.80 18.73 -11.97
C PHE A 191 -13.13 19.72 -10.87
N LYS A 192 -12.69 19.47 -9.63
CA LYS A 192 -13.06 20.23 -8.42
C LYS A 192 -14.58 20.34 -8.25
N SER A 193 -15.30 19.27 -8.60
CA SER A 193 -16.75 19.13 -8.54
C SER A 193 -17.13 17.66 -8.57
N ASP A 194 -17.94 17.23 -7.60
CA ASP A 194 -18.51 15.90 -7.54
C ASP A 194 -19.42 15.65 -8.74
N GLU A 195 -20.28 16.60 -9.09
CA GLU A 195 -21.26 16.47 -10.17
C GLU A 195 -20.55 16.20 -11.51
N LYS A 196 -19.50 16.96 -11.82
CA LYS A 196 -18.73 16.79 -13.06
C LYS A 196 -17.99 15.45 -13.09
N ALA A 197 -17.44 15.02 -11.96
CA ALA A 197 -16.79 13.72 -11.87
C ALA A 197 -17.78 12.56 -12.03
N ILE A 198 -18.93 12.64 -11.36
CA ILE A 198 -20.01 11.65 -11.50
C ILE A 198 -20.53 11.59 -12.92
N GLU A 199 -20.76 12.73 -13.56
CA GLU A 199 -21.20 12.80 -14.95
C GLU A 199 -20.17 12.16 -15.89
N PHE A 200 -18.87 12.46 -15.70
CA PHE A 200 -17.78 11.86 -16.48
C PHE A 200 -17.79 10.33 -16.36
N TRP A 201 -17.79 9.81 -15.12
CA TRP A 201 -17.74 8.36 -14.90
C TRP A 201 -19.04 7.64 -15.31
N LYS A 202 -20.20 8.31 -15.28
CA LYS A 202 -21.44 7.78 -15.92
C LYS A 202 -21.30 7.64 -17.42
N LYS A 203 -20.66 8.59 -18.10
CA LYS A 203 -20.37 8.47 -19.54
C LYS A 203 -19.39 7.33 -19.83
N ILE A 204 -18.37 7.13 -18.97
CA ILE A 204 -17.48 5.97 -19.04
C ILE A 204 -18.26 4.66 -18.81
N ALA A 205 -19.16 4.61 -17.83
CA ALA A 205 -19.97 3.42 -17.56
C ALA A 205 -20.88 3.05 -18.76
N ALA A 206 -21.37 4.05 -19.51
CA ALA A 206 -22.13 3.84 -20.74
C ALA A 206 -21.31 3.18 -21.88
N GLN A 207 -19.98 3.11 -21.76
CA GLN A 207 -19.09 2.38 -22.66
C GLN A 207 -19.08 0.85 -22.40
N ASN A 208 -19.89 0.34 -21.46
CA ASN A 208 -19.93 -1.07 -21.08
C ASN A 208 -18.55 -1.59 -20.63
N VAL A 209 -18.00 -1.00 -19.57
CA VAL A 209 -16.74 -1.40 -18.95
C VAL A 209 -16.90 -2.78 -18.31
N GLU A 210 -15.98 -3.69 -18.61
CA GLU A 210 -15.90 -5.00 -17.96
C GLU A 210 -14.96 -4.93 -16.73
N PHE A 211 -15.35 -5.56 -15.62
CA PHE A 211 -14.61 -5.49 -14.36
C PHE A 211 -13.96 -6.80 -13.99
N HIS A 212 -12.65 -6.75 -13.69
CA HIS A 212 -11.87 -7.89 -13.20
C HIS A 212 -11.09 -7.50 -11.96
N LYS A 213 -11.06 -8.39 -10.94
CA LYS A 213 -10.34 -8.15 -9.69
C LYS A 213 -8.84 -8.42 -9.84
N GLY A 214 -8.04 -7.46 -9.43
CA GLY A 214 -6.58 -7.58 -9.37
C GLY A 214 -5.86 -6.96 -10.57
N HIS A 215 -5.04 -5.94 -10.29
CA HIS A 215 -4.32 -5.17 -11.31
C HIS A 215 -3.31 -6.00 -12.11
N SER A 216 -2.69 -7.03 -11.50
CA SER A 216 -1.83 -7.96 -12.23
C SER A 216 -2.62 -8.74 -13.27
N GLN A 217 -3.84 -9.18 -12.94
CA GLN A 217 -4.75 -9.85 -13.88
C GLN A 217 -5.17 -8.93 -15.02
N LEU A 218 -5.54 -7.67 -14.70
CA LEU A 218 -5.86 -6.67 -15.73
C LEU A 218 -4.72 -6.48 -16.73
N ALA A 219 -3.48 -6.43 -16.24
CA ALA A 219 -2.32 -6.31 -17.12
C ALA A 219 -2.15 -7.53 -18.04
N GLU A 220 -2.36 -8.75 -17.53
CA GLU A 220 -2.29 -9.97 -18.34
C GLU A 220 -3.41 -10.03 -19.39
N LEU A 221 -4.66 -9.71 -19.01
CA LEU A 221 -5.80 -9.65 -19.94
C LEU A 221 -5.53 -8.65 -21.07
N LEU A 222 -4.96 -7.49 -20.73
CA LEU A 222 -4.60 -6.48 -21.72
C LEU A 222 -3.49 -6.94 -22.67
N VAL A 223 -2.42 -7.55 -22.14
CA VAL A 223 -1.34 -8.14 -22.95
C VAL A 223 -1.86 -9.23 -23.88
N ALA A 224 -2.77 -10.07 -23.40
CA ALA A 224 -3.40 -11.14 -24.19
C ALA A 224 -4.39 -10.60 -25.24
N GLY A 225 -4.68 -9.29 -25.26
CA GLY A 225 -5.61 -8.69 -26.21
C GLY A 225 -7.08 -9.00 -25.93
N GLN A 226 -7.44 -9.37 -24.69
CA GLN A 226 -8.84 -9.61 -24.30
C GLN A 226 -9.62 -8.31 -24.11
N ALA A 227 -8.93 -7.18 -24.01
CA ALA A 227 -9.51 -5.84 -24.03
C ALA A 227 -8.62 -4.91 -24.87
N ALA A 228 -9.21 -3.85 -25.41
CA ALA A 228 -8.45 -2.84 -26.13
C ALA A 228 -7.74 -1.88 -25.18
N ALA A 229 -8.38 -1.52 -24.05
CA ALA A 229 -7.78 -0.67 -23.03
C ALA A 229 -8.26 -1.01 -21.63
N CYS A 230 -7.38 -0.68 -20.67
CA CYS A 230 -7.64 -0.75 -19.23
C CYS A 230 -7.63 0.67 -18.67
N LEU A 231 -8.64 1.05 -17.92
CA LEU A 231 -8.81 2.41 -17.40
C LEU A 231 -8.08 2.67 -16.08
N THR A 232 -7.89 1.62 -15.28
CA THR A 232 -7.41 1.74 -13.90
C THR A 232 -6.23 0.80 -13.62
N CYS A 233 -5.35 0.67 -14.60
CA CYS A 233 -4.17 -0.18 -14.48
C CYS A 233 -3.02 0.52 -13.74
N TYR A 234 -2.11 -0.23 -13.15
CA TYR A 234 -0.91 0.32 -12.49
C TYR A 234 0.23 0.52 -13.48
N SER A 235 0.81 1.72 -13.50
CA SER A 235 1.90 2.09 -14.41
C SER A 235 3.11 1.15 -14.33
N HIS A 236 3.47 0.70 -13.13
CA HIS A 236 4.65 -0.14 -12.90
C HIS A 236 4.52 -1.58 -13.48
N HIS A 237 3.34 -1.98 -13.95
CA HIS A 237 3.15 -3.28 -14.58
C HIS A 237 3.69 -3.36 -16.02
N TYR A 238 3.86 -2.23 -16.70
CA TYR A 238 4.08 -2.22 -18.14
C TYR A 238 5.55 -2.18 -18.60
N PRO A 239 6.49 -1.45 -17.96
CA PRO A 239 7.84 -1.30 -18.50
C PRO A 239 8.55 -2.64 -18.77
N SER A 240 8.50 -3.58 -17.82
CA SER A 240 9.13 -4.89 -17.99
C SER A 240 8.45 -5.76 -19.05
N ARG A 241 7.12 -5.63 -19.21
CA ARG A 241 6.36 -6.35 -20.24
C ARG A 241 6.69 -5.82 -21.64
N ILE A 242 6.76 -4.51 -21.79
CA ILE A 242 7.14 -3.84 -23.05
C ILE A 242 8.56 -4.25 -23.46
N LYS A 243 9.50 -4.26 -22.51
CA LYS A 243 10.89 -4.74 -22.78
C LYS A 243 10.94 -6.19 -23.23
N LYS A 244 9.97 -7.01 -22.87
CA LYS A 244 9.81 -8.40 -23.31
C LYS A 244 8.99 -8.55 -24.59
N GLY A 245 8.65 -7.44 -25.25
CA GLY A 245 7.91 -7.44 -26.52
C GLY A 245 6.39 -7.53 -26.37
N ALA A 246 5.81 -7.32 -25.18
CA ALA A 246 4.35 -7.30 -25.04
C ALA A 246 3.75 -6.13 -25.85
N PRO A 247 2.65 -6.36 -26.60
CA PRO A 247 2.02 -5.37 -27.45
C PRO A 247 1.13 -4.42 -26.63
N VAL A 248 1.72 -3.67 -25.72
CA VAL A 248 1.00 -2.74 -24.84
C VAL A 248 1.71 -1.40 -24.74
N ASN A 249 0.94 -0.34 -24.51
CA ASN A 249 1.42 0.97 -24.18
C ASN A 249 0.55 1.57 -23.06
N TYR A 250 0.98 2.67 -22.45
CA TYR A 250 0.29 3.26 -21.31
C TYR A 250 0.44 4.77 -21.24
N MET A 251 -0.52 5.43 -20.59
CA MET A 251 -0.61 6.88 -20.49
C MET A 251 0.27 7.40 -19.35
N LEU A 252 1.13 8.38 -19.68
CA LEU A 252 1.93 9.10 -18.69
C LEU A 252 1.61 10.60 -18.63
N SER A 253 0.64 11.06 -19.41
CA SER A 253 0.22 12.47 -19.44
C SER A 253 -0.55 12.85 -18.16
N GLU A 254 -1.47 11.98 -17.72
CA GLU A 254 -2.21 12.16 -16.48
C GLU A 254 -2.51 10.82 -15.80
N GLY A 255 -2.71 10.85 -14.48
CA GLY A 255 -3.10 9.68 -13.69
C GLY A 255 -3.40 10.03 -12.25
N VAL A 256 -3.86 9.05 -11.50
CA VAL A 256 -4.12 9.16 -10.07
C VAL A 256 -3.02 8.43 -9.31
N ALA A 257 -2.55 8.99 -8.21
CA ALA A 257 -1.59 8.30 -7.34
C ALA A 257 -2.18 8.08 -5.95
N SER A 258 -1.99 6.87 -5.42
CA SER A 258 -2.29 6.50 -4.05
C SER A 258 -1.04 5.95 -3.33
N ILE A 259 -1.15 5.78 -2.01
CA ILE A 259 -0.03 5.43 -1.13
C ILE A 259 -0.20 4.00 -0.64
N ASN A 260 0.89 3.22 -0.67
CA ASN A 260 1.05 2.07 0.21
C ASN A 260 1.80 2.51 1.47
N GLY A 261 1.20 2.23 2.62
CA GLY A 261 1.79 2.51 3.92
C GLY A 261 2.40 1.27 4.55
N THR A 262 3.51 1.45 5.24
CA THR A 262 4.11 0.44 6.12
C THR A 262 3.93 0.86 7.56
N ALA A 263 3.42 -0.05 8.39
CA ALA A 263 3.14 0.16 9.81
C ALA A 263 3.57 -1.07 10.63
N ILE A 264 3.82 -0.86 11.92
CA ILE A 264 4.19 -1.91 12.87
C ILE A 264 2.96 -2.34 13.66
N PHE A 265 2.73 -3.65 13.82
CA PHE A 265 1.65 -4.13 14.65
C PHE A 265 1.89 -3.85 16.13
N LYS A 266 0.83 -3.44 16.83
CA LYS A 266 0.83 -3.36 18.29
C LYS A 266 0.94 -4.78 18.86
N GLY A 267 1.96 -5.01 19.69
CA GLY A 267 2.24 -6.35 20.22
C GLY A 267 2.92 -7.28 19.20
N ALA A 268 3.63 -6.72 18.20
CA ALA A 268 4.46 -7.48 17.27
C ALA A 268 5.35 -8.48 18.03
N PRO A 269 5.39 -9.77 17.63
CA PRO A 269 6.22 -10.77 18.31
C PRO A 269 7.73 -10.50 18.21
N HIS A 270 8.16 -9.76 17.16
CA HIS A 270 9.57 -9.40 16.95
C HIS A 270 9.70 -7.87 16.76
N PRO A 271 9.56 -7.07 17.84
CA PRO A 271 9.45 -5.62 17.73
C PRO A 271 10.71 -4.93 17.19
N ASN A 272 11.91 -5.46 17.48
CA ASN A 272 13.14 -4.88 16.92
C ASN A 272 13.28 -5.22 15.43
N THR A 273 12.90 -6.42 14.99
CA THR A 273 12.91 -6.77 13.57
C THR A 273 11.86 -5.98 12.80
N ALA A 274 10.68 -5.76 13.38
CA ALA A 274 9.64 -4.90 12.82
C ALA A 274 10.12 -3.46 12.64
N LEU A 275 10.75 -2.90 13.68
CA LEU A 275 11.32 -1.54 13.63
C LEU A 275 12.43 -1.44 12.59
N LEU A 276 13.34 -2.43 12.54
CA LEU A 276 14.42 -2.47 11.56
C LEU A 276 13.88 -2.43 10.13
N PHE A 277 12.87 -3.25 9.83
CA PHE A 277 12.27 -3.29 8.50
C PHE A 277 11.53 -2.00 8.16
N ALA A 278 10.70 -1.48 9.08
CA ALA A 278 9.93 -0.26 8.84
C ALA A 278 10.84 0.97 8.61
N ARG A 279 11.94 1.08 9.35
CA ARG A 279 12.95 2.12 9.16
C ARG A 279 13.72 1.95 7.84
N TRP A 280 14.13 0.72 7.53
CA TRP A 280 14.84 0.44 6.28
C TRP A 280 13.97 0.73 5.06
N ILE A 281 12.72 0.22 5.00
CA ILE A 281 11.83 0.43 3.86
C ILE A 281 11.43 1.91 3.69
N GLY A 282 11.29 2.65 4.80
CA GLY A 282 11.05 4.10 4.80
C GLY A 282 12.30 4.93 4.54
N GLY A 283 13.49 4.38 4.64
CA GLY A 283 14.75 5.06 4.43
C GLY A 283 15.24 5.04 2.98
N LEU A 284 16.27 5.84 2.68
CA LEU A 284 16.87 5.95 1.33
C LEU A 284 17.30 4.60 0.76
N GLU A 285 17.85 3.71 1.58
CA GLU A 285 18.34 2.40 1.16
C GLU A 285 17.19 1.53 0.66
N GLY A 286 16.17 1.31 1.47
CA GLY A 286 15.00 0.51 1.11
C GLY A 286 14.23 1.09 -0.07
N GLN A 287 14.09 2.41 -0.14
CA GLN A 287 13.41 3.08 -1.24
C GLN A 287 14.16 2.92 -2.60
N LYS A 288 15.50 2.90 -2.59
CA LYS A 288 16.29 2.55 -3.79
C LYS A 288 16.06 1.10 -4.20
N VAL A 289 15.96 0.19 -3.24
CA VAL A 289 15.63 -1.22 -3.51
C VAL A 289 14.21 -1.37 -4.07
N MET A 290 13.24 -0.61 -3.55
CA MET A 290 11.88 -0.55 -4.11
C MET A 290 11.90 -0.10 -5.58
N ALA A 291 12.66 0.95 -5.91
CA ALA A 291 12.82 1.43 -7.29
C ALA A 291 13.44 0.36 -8.19
N GLN A 292 14.51 -0.31 -7.76
CA GLN A 292 15.18 -1.38 -8.49
C GLN A 292 14.27 -2.61 -8.67
N GLY A 293 13.40 -2.88 -7.70
CA GLY A 293 12.36 -3.91 -7.76
C GLY A 293 11.21 -3.57 -8.72
N GLY A 294 11.24 -2.38 -9.35
CA GLY A 294 10.23 -1.94 -10.31
C GLY A 294 9.02 -1.25 -9.68
N ARG A 295 9.14 -0.83 -8.40
CA ARG A 295 8.09 -0.05 -7.71
C ARG A 295 8.33 1.45 -7.88
N ASN A 296 7.31 2.25 -7.60
CA ASN A 296 7.45 3.71 -7.53
C ASN A 296 7.83 4.11 -6.10
N PRO A 297 9.07 4.49 -5.82
CA PRO A 297 9.48 4.86 -4.47
C PRO A 297 8.70 6.07 -3.98
N ALA A 298 8.37 6.09 -2.69
CA ALA A 298 7.66 7.22 -2.07
C ALA A 298 8.62 8.30 -1.55
N HIS A 299 9.89 7.96 -1.30
CA HIS A 299 10.88 8.90 -0.78
C HIS A 299 11.22 9.98 -1.83
N PRO A 300 11.16 11.29 -1.49
CA PRO A 300 11.29 12.39 -2.45
C PRO A 300 12.66 12.47 -3.15
N LYS A 301 13.70 11.89 -2.54
CA LYS A 301 15.06 11.85 -3.09
C LYS A 301 15.35 10.61 -3.96
N VAL A 302 14.34 9.76 -4.23
CA VAL A 302 14.51 8.52 -5.01
C VAL A 302 13.56 8.53 -6.20
N GLU A 303 14.12 8.44 -7.39
CA GLU A 303 13.35 8.31 -8.63
C GLU A 303 13.10 6.83 -8.98
N PRO A 304 11.95 6.50 -9.61
CA PRO A 304 11.74 5.17 -10.16
C PRO A 304 12.73 4.89 -11.29
N VAL A 305 13.16 3.63 -11.41
CA VAL A 305 14.08 3.21 -12.49
C VAL A 305 13.44 3.36 -13.88
N GLU A 306 12.13 3.11 -13.94
CA GLU A 306 11.35 3.19 -15.17
C GLU A 306 10.44 4.43 -15.16
N LYS A 307 10.07 4.91 -16.35
CA LYS A 307 9.09 6.00 -16.48
C LYS A 307 7.69 5.48 -16.12
N THR A 308 7.32 5.64 -14.86
CA THR A 308 6.06 5.13 -14.31
C THR A 308 5.23 6.21 -13.59
N ARG A 309 5.79 7.40 -13.36
CA ARG A 309 5.09 8.57 -12.84
C ARG A 309 4.44 9.36 -13.96
N THR A 310 3.26 9.89 -13.71
CA THR A 310 2.52 10.72 -14.67
C THR A 310 2.96 12.18 -14.61
N ALA A 311 2.93 12.86 -15.75
CA ALA A 311 3.27 14.28 -15.85
C ALA A 311 2.29 15.16 -15.04
N LYS A 312 1.00 14.80 -15.08
CA LYS A 312 -0.04 15.39 -14.23
C LYS A 312 -0.58 14.31 -13.30
N THR A 313 -0.31 14.44 -12.01
CA THR A 313 -0.73 13.48 -11.00
C THR A 313 -1.80 14.09 -10.11
N TYR A 314 -2.94 13.40 -9.99
CA TYR A 314 -3.98 13.67 -8.99
C TYR A 314 -3.70 12.80 -7.78
N PHE A 315 -3.09 13.40 -6.76
CA PHE A 315 -2.54 12.67 -5.63
C PHE A 315 -3.57 12.53 -4.50
N ILE A 316 -3.91 11.29 -4.13
CA ILE A 316 -4.75 10.98 -2.96
C ILE A 316 -3.88 10.98 -1.72
N THR A 317 -4.26 11.77 -0.74
CA THR A 317 -3.58 11.94 0.54
C THR A 317 -4.33 11.26 1.68
N ALA A 318 -3.66 11.11 2.83
CA ALA A 318 -4.30 10.56 4.02
C ALA A 318 -5.56 11.33 4.45
N SER A 319 -5.61 12.65 4.18
CA SER A 319 -6.80 13.47 4.51
C SER A 319 -8.03 13.15 3.65
N ASP A 320 -7.84 12.51 2.50
CA ASP A 320 -8.95 12.16 1.59
C ASP A 320 -9.65 10.87 1.99
N LEU A 321 -8.99 10.00 2.77
CA LEU A 321 -9.48 8.67 3.11
C LEU A 321 -10.81 8.69 3.88
N LYS A 322 -11.07 9.74 4.64
CA LYS A 322 -12.35 9.93 5.34
C LYS A 322 -13.56 10.00 4.40
N GLU A 323 -13.33 10.32 3.13
CA GLU A 323 -14.37 10.42 2.12
C GLU A 323 -14.56 9.13 1.30
N PHE A 324 -13.68 8.13 1.48
CA PHE A 324 -13.74 6.86 0.75
C PHE A 324 -15.11 6.19 0.84
N PRO A 325 -15.81 6.08 2.01
CA PRO A 325 -17.12 5.46 2.08
C PRO A 325 -18.16 6.14 1.18
N LYS A 326 -18.09 7.48 1.05
CA LYS A 326 -18.97 8.26 0.15
C LYS A 326 -18.70 7.88 -1.30
N TYR A 327 -17.43 7.90 -1.72
CA TYR A 327 -17.07 7.65 -3.12
C TYR A 327 -17.18 6.17 -3.50
N ASP A 328 -16.99 5.23 -2.57
CA ASP A 328 -17.24 3.80 -2.79
C ASP A 328 -18.71 3.55 -3.14
N LYS A 329 -19.63 4.13 -2.38
CA LYS A 329 -21.06 4.04 -2.66
C LYS A 329 -21.38 4.58 -4.05
N ILE A 330 -20.91 5.78 -4.39
CA ILE A 330 -21.17 6.43 -5.68
C ILE A 330 -20.55 5.62 -6.84
N TRP A 331 -19.32 5.12 -6.67
CA TRP A 331 -18.63 4.27 -7.65
C TRP A 331 -19.42 3.01 -7.96
N LYS A 332 -19.89 2.30 -6.92
CA LYS A 332 -20.71 1.11 -7.05
C LYS A 332 -22.05 1.41 -7.74
N GLU A 333 -22.68 2.53 -7.42
CA GLU A 333 -23.93 2.96 -8.09
C GLU A 333 -23.71 3.26 -9.57
N ILE A 334 -22.66 3.99 -9.93
CA ILE A 334 -22.34 4.33 -11.34
C ILE A 334 -22.16 3.08 -12.19
N PHE A 335 -21.39 2.11 -11.69
CA PHE A 335 -21.03 0.90 -12.43
C PHE A 335 -21.90 -0.32 -12.10
N LYS A 336 -22.93 -0.16 -11.26
CA LYS A 336 -23.85 -1.25 -10.83
C LYS A 336 -23.09 -2.45 -10.23
N LEU A 337 -22.04 -2.16 -9.46
CA LEU A 337 -21.22 -3.17 -8.74
C LEU A 337 -21.94 -3.61 -7.45
N ARG A 338 -21.69 -4.87 -7.05
CA ARG A 338 -22.27 -5.46 -5.82
C ARG A 338 -21.30 -5.39 -4.64
#